data_3cfdf4f01b1bb4d6bc1502e7ba1f149d
#
_entry.id   3cfdf4f01b1bb4d6bc1502e7ba1f149d
#
_cell.length_a   1.000
_cell.length_b   1.000
_cell.length_c   1.000
_cell.angle_alpha   90.00
_cell.angle_beta   90.00
_cell.angle_gamma   90.00
#
_symmetry.space_group_name_H-M   'P 1'
#
loop_
_entity.id
_entity.type
_entity.pdbx_description
1 polymer ?
#
loop_
_entity_poly.entity_id
_entity_poly.type
_entity_poly.pdbx_seq_one_letter_code
_entity_poly.pdbx_strand_id
1 'polypeptide(L)'
;MKLDPLQLIEYEIALLVRLTTAHSPRLGSLDRSEYLILCELDENGPLAINVLAEKLMLNISTASRQVGALETKKYIHRYPDPNNGRISLMEITQEGQDILIKVQKARYGVYKEILQEWSEEELKQLENNLTRLNRDFKKWGN
;
A
#
# COMPACT_ATOMS: atom_id res chain seq x y z
N MET A 1 -23.35 -6.08 26.53
CA MET A 1 -22.01 -5.79 27.07
C MET A 1 -21.50 -4.48 26.48
N LYS A 2 -21.05 -3.59 27.35
CA LYS A 2 -20.51 -2.31 26.90
C LYS A 2 -19.01 -2.44 26.65
N LEU A 3 -18.58 -2.28 25.40
CA LEU A 3 -17.18 -2.34 25.04
C LEU A 3 -16.57 -0.95 25.13
N ASP A 4 -15.30 -0.87 25.53
CA ASP A 4 -14.61 0.43 25.49
C ASP A 4 -14.18 0.75 24.05
N PRO A 5 -13.82 2.03 23.77
CA PRO A 5 -13.45 2.43 22.42
C PRO A 5 -12.32 1.61 21.80
N LEU A 6 -11.33 1.16 22.57
CA LEU A 6 -10.22 0.37 22.03
C LEU A 6 -10.70 -1.00 21.51
N GLN A 7 -11.62 -1.64 22.23
CA GLN A 7 -12.18 -2.89 21.78
C GLN A 7 -12.99 -2.73 20.49
N LEU A 8 -13.77 -1.65 20.39
CA LEU A 8 -14.55 -1.35 19.20
C LEU A 8 -13.64 -1.01 18.00
N ILE A 9 -12.59 -0.24 18.23
CA ILE A 9 -11.60 0.10 17.19
C ILE A 9 -10.94 -1.18 16.66
N GLU A 10 -10.49 -2.07 17.55
CA GLU A 10 -9.87 -3.32 17.13
C GLU A 10 -10.81 -4.13 16.26
N TYR A 11 -12.06 -4.29 16.70
CA TYR A 11 -13.05 -5.05 15.94
C TYR A 11 -13.30 -4.41 14.57
N GLU A 12 -13.49 -3.09 14.51
CA GLU A 12 -13.77 -2.40 13.26
C GLU A 12 -12.59 -2.49 12.29
N ILE A 13 -11.36 -2.45 12.79
CA ILE A 13 -10.17 -2.64 11.94
C ILE A 13 -10.13 -4.07 11.39
N ALA A 14 -10.37 -5.07 12.22
CA ALA A 14 -10.41 -6.47 11.78
C ALA A 14 -11.47 -6.69 10.71
N LEU A 15 -12.66 -6.12 10.92
CA LEU A 15 -13.75 -6.18 9.95
C LEU A 15 -13.38 -5.45 8.66
N LEU A 16 -12.77 -4.27 8.77
CA LEU A 16 -12.37 -3.49 7.61
C LEU A 16 -11.38 -4.27 6.72
N VAL A 17 -10.41 -4.94 7.32
CA VAL A 17 -9.46 -5.78 6.59
C VAL A 17 -10.22 -6.89 5.85
N ARG A 18 -11.18 -7.52 6.50
CA ARG A 18 -12.00 -8.58 5.89
C ARG A 18 -12.84 -8.04 4.73
N LEU A 19 -13.48 -6.89 4.93
CA LEU A 19 -14.35 -6.29 3.91
C LEU A 19 -13.55 -5.84 2.68
N THR A 20 -12.39 -5.22 2.88
CA THR A 20 -11.53 -4.84 1.76
C THR A 20 -11.03 -6.06 1.00
N THR A 21 -10.74 -7.16 1.69
CA THR A 21 -10.36 -8.42 1.05
C THR A 21 -11.52 -9.01 0.25
N ALA A 22 -12.73 -8.99 0.81
CA ALA A 22 -13.92 -9.51 0.13
C ALA A 22 -14.21 -8.75 -1.17
N HIS A 23 -13.92 -7.46 -1.21
CA HIS A 23 -14.17 -6.62 -2.39
C HIS A 23 -12.91 -6.41 -3.24
N SER A 24 -11.83 -7.16 -3.00
CA SER A 24 -10.57 -6.97 -3.71
C SER A 24 -10.68 -7.03 -5.23
N PRO A 25 -11.54 -7.86 -5.86
CA PRO A 25 -11.67 -7.84 -7.33
C PRO A 25 -12.11 -6.49 -7.89
N ARG A 26 -12.85 -5.69 -7.11
CA ARG A 26 -13.31 -4.36 -7.51
C ARG A 26 -12.23 -3.30 -7.31
N LEU A 27 -11.18 -3.61 -6.54
CA LEU A 27 -10.11 -2.68 -6.20
C LEU A 27 -8.93 -2.72 -7.18
N GLY A 28 -9.04 -3.51 -8.25
CA GLY A 28 -8.02 -3.60 -9.29
C GLY A 28 -7.23 -4.90 -9.25
N SER A 29 -6.33 -5.05 -10.21
CA SER A 29 -5.61 -6.30 -10.46
C SER A 29 -4.35 -6.52 -9.62
N LEU A 30 -3.95 -5.53 -8.83
CA LEU A 30 -2.78 -5.63 -7.95
C LEU A 30 -3.22 -6.06 -6.57
N ASP A 31 -2.46 -6.94 -5.91
CA ASP A 31 -2.70 -7.20 -4.51
C ASP A 31 -2.25 -6.01 -3.66
N ARG A 32 -2.55 -6.04 -2.37
CA ARG A 32 -2.27 -4.92 -1.46
C ARG A 32 -0.78 -4.56 -1.41
N SER A 33 0.08 -5.56 -1.29
CA SER A 33 1.53 -5.32 -1.21
C SER A 33 2.10 -4.83 -2.53
N GLU A 34 1.68 -5.40 -3.65
CA GLU A 34 2.09 -4.95 -4.98
C GLU A 34 1.71 -3.49 -5.20
N TYR A 35 0.49 -3.13 -4.85
CA TYR A 35 0.00 -1.76 -4.96
C TYR A 35 0.86 -0.79 -4.15
N LEU A 36 1.14 -1.13 -2.89
CA LEU A 36 1.92 -0.26 -2.01
C LEU A 36 3.37 -0.14 -2.48
N ILE A 37 3.97 -1.22 -2.99
CA ILE A 37 5.33 -1.16 -3.54
C ILE A 37 5.38 -0.20 -4.74
N LEU A 38 4.44 -0.32 -5.67
CA LEU A 38 4.40 0.58 -6.83
C LEU A 38 4.18 2.03 -6.41
N CYS A 39 3.33 2.28 -5.41
CA CYS A 39 3.13 3.63 -4.88
C CYS A 39 4.44 4.22 -4.34
N GLU A 40 5.20 3.43 -3.59
CA GLU A 40 6.48 3.88 -3.02
C GLU A 40 7.49 4.20 -4.12
N LEU A 41 7.59 3.36 -5.13
CA LEU A 41 8.52 3.58 -6.24
C LEU A 41 8.10 4.76 -7.11
N ASP A 42 6.81 4.96 -7.31
CA ASP A 42 6.30 6.09 -8.08
C ASP A 42 6.59 7.41 -7.38
N GLU A 43 6.43 7.45 -6.07
CA GLU A 43 6.63 8.66 -5.28
C GLU A 43 8.10 9.00 -5.06
N ASN A 44 8.92 7.99 -4.73
CA ASN A 44 10.30 8.21 -4.26
C ASN A 44 11.36 7.97 -5.34
N GLY A 45 10.99 7.42 -6.48
CA GLY A 45 11.95 6.95 -7.47
C GLY A 45 12.58 5.63 -7.06
N PRO A 46 13.70 5.22 -7.69
CA PRO A 46 14.31 3.91 -7.43
C PRO A 46 14.69 3.72 -5.97
N LEU A 47 14.36 2.54 -5.44
CA LEU A 47 14.67 2.16 -4.06
C LEU A 47 15.25 0.75 -4.01
N ALA A 48 16.14 0.51 -3.05
CA ALA A 48 16.64 -0.83 -2.77
C ALA A 48 15.55 -1.65 -2.06
N ILE A 49 15.63 -2.96 -2.21
CA ILE A 49 14.62 -3.88 -1.66
C ILE A 49 14.51 -3.79 -0.14
N ASN A 50 15.64 -3.64 0.56
CA ASN A 50 15.61 -3.51 2.02
C ASN A 50 14.95 -2.22 2.47
N VAL A 51 15.06 -1.15 1.69
CA VAL A 51 14.39 0.13 1.97
C VAL A 51 12.88 -0.01 1.79
N LEU A 52 12.46 -0.69 0.71
CA LEU A 52 11.03 -0.98 0.48
C LEU A 52 10.45 -1.82 1.63
N ALA A 53 11.17 -2.88 2.02
CA ALA A 53 10.73 -3.75 3.11
C ALA A 53 10.58 -2.97 4.42
N GLU A 54 11.53 -2.11 4.73
CA GLU A 54 11.48 -1.28 5.93
C GLU A 54 10.29 -0.30 5.91
N LYS A 55 10.10 0.40 4.79
CA LYS A 55 8.99 1.36 4.66
C LYS A 55 7.62 0.73 4.82
N LEU A 56 7.45 -0.50 4.36
CA LEU A 56 6.17 -1.19 4.37
C LEU A 56 6.06 -2.24 5.48
N MET A 57 7.09 -2.33 6.33
CA MET A 57 7.17 -3.31 7.42
C MET A 57 6.95 -4.74 6.93
N LEU A 58 7.53 -5.05 5.76
CA LEU A 58 7.54 -6.41 5.20
C LEU A 58 8.85 -7.08 5.60
N ASN A 59 8.81 -8.39 5.86
CA ASN A 59 10.07 -9.11 5.99
C ASN A 59 10.72 -9.23 4.61
N ILE A 60 12.04 -9.45 4.59
CA ILE A 60 12.81 -9.39 3.35
C ILE A 60 12.39 -10.48 2.35
N SER A 61 12.02 -11.66 2.84
CA SER A 61 11.58 -12.75 1.97
C SER A 61 10.24 -12.44 1.29
N THR A 62 9.30 -11.82 2.01
CA THR A 62 8.02 -11.38 1.44
C THR A 62 8.26 -10.28 0.40
N ALA A 63 9.10 -9.29 0.75
CA ALA A 63 9.44 -8.20 -0.17
C ALA A 63 10.09 -8.75 -1.45
N SER A 64 11.03 -9.70 -1.33
CA SER A 64 11.68 -10.32 -2.47
C SER A 64 10.69 -11.05 -3.38
N ARG A 65 9.74 -11.77 -2.79
CA ARG A 65 8.72 -12.49 -3.56
C ARG A 65 7.80 -11.52 -4.32
N GLN A 66 7.35 -10.46 -3.65
CA GLN A 66 6.47 -9.46 -4.26
C GLN A 66 7.20 -8.70 -5.37
N VAL A 67 8.44 -8.31 -5.13
CA VAL A 67 9.27 -7.64 -6.14
C VAL A 67 9.48 -8.55 -7.34
N GLY A 68 9.78 -9.83 -7.11
CA GLY A 68 9.95 -10.81 -8.19
C GLY A 68 8.69 -10.96 -9.04
N ALA A 69 7.52 -10.97 -8.42
CA ALA A 69 6.24 -11.03 -9.12
C ALA A 69 6.03 -9.78 -9.99
N LEU A 70 6.36 -8.60 -9.47
CA LEU A 70 6.24 -7.35 -10.22
C LEU A 70 7.23 -7.27 -11.39
N GLU A 71 8.45 -7.81 -11.20
CA GLU A 71 9.42 -7.92 -12.30
C GLU A 71 8.89 -8.82 -13.42
N THR A 72 8.33 -9.96 -13.06
CA THR A 72 7.75 -10.91 -14.03
C THR A 72 6.64 -10.26 -14.84
N LYS A 73 5.85 -9.41 -14.22
CA LYS A 73 4.78 -8.65 -14.88
C LYS A 73 5.30 -7.45 -15.65
N LYS A 74 6.59 -7.15 -15.57
CA LYS A 74 7.24 -6.00 -16.21
C LYS A 74 6.79 -4.64 -15.67
N TYR A 75 6.30 -4.62 -14.43
CA TYR A 75 5.89 -3.36 -13.78
C TYR A 75 7.03 -2.67 -13.08
N ILE A 76 8.09 -3.41 -12.75
CA ILE A 76 9.33 -2.86 -12.23
C ILE A 76 10.50 -3.51 -12.95
N HIS A 77 11.66 -2.83 -12.93
CA HIS A 77 12.89 -3.45 -13.35
C HIS A 77 13.98 -3.19 -12.31
N ARG A 78 14.95 -4.07 -12.31
CA ARG A 78 16.03 -4.08 -11.33
C ARG A 78 17.34 -3.74 -12.03
N TYR A 79 18.15 -2.90 -11.41
CA TYR A 79 19.48 -2.59 -11.93
C TYR A 79 20.43 -2.30 -10.76
N PRO A 80 21.77 -2.45 -10.98
CA PRO A 80 22.74 -2.16 -9.93
C PRO A 80 22.77 -0.66 -9.61
N ASP A 81 22.93 -0.34 -8.33
CA ASP A 81 23.14 1.05 -7.91
C ASP A 81 24.45 1.54 -8.55
N PRO A 82 24.44 2.68 -9.27
CA PRO A 82 25.65 3.24 -9.87
C PRO A 82 26.79 3.51 -8.89
N ASN A 83 26.46 3.78 -7.62
CA ASN A 83 27.42 4.08 -6.58
C ASN A 83 27.88 2.85 -5.80
N ASN A 84 27.13 1.75 -5.86
CA ASN A 84 27.47 0.51 -5.19
C ASN A 84 26.79 -0.66 -5.91
N GLY A 85 27.53 -1.30 -6.81
CA GLY A 85 27.01 -2.38 -7.65
C GLY A 85 26.53 -3.64 -6.90
N ARG A 86 26.81 -3.73 -5.59
CA ARG A 86 26.30 -4.83 -4.75
C ARG A 86 24.83 -4.62 -4.36
N ILE A 87 24.33 -3.40 -4.49
CA ILE A 87 22.95 -3.04 -4.17
C ILE A 87 22.15 -3.02 -5.46
N SER A 88 21.00 -3.71 -5.46
CA SER A 88 20.04 -3.63 -6.56
C SER A 88 19.00 -2.60 -6.24
N LEU A 89 18.70 -1.75 -7.21
CA LEU A 89 17.62 -0.76 -7.13
C LEU A 89 16.43 -1.25 -7.94
N MET A 90 15.26 -1.01 -7.41
CA MET A 90 13.98 -1.29 -8.08
C MET A 90 13.42 0.01 -8.60
N GLU A 91 12.99 0.02 -9.85
CA GLU A 91 12.40 1.20 -10.48
C GLU A 91 11.08 0.81 -11.16
N ILE A 92 10.07 1.66 -11.02
CA ILE A 92 8.79 1.45 -11.70
C ILE A 92 8.99 1.69 -13.20
N THR A 93 8.42 0.82 -14.03
CA THR A 93 8.45 0.97 -15.49
C THR A 93 7.26 1.81 -15.95
N GLN A 94 7.23 2.14 -17.25
CA GLN A 94 6.06 2.81 -17.83
C GLN A 94 4.82 1.93 -17.68
N GLU A 95 4.95 0.61 -17.93
CA GLU A 95 3.84 -0.33 -17.73
C GLU A 95 3.39 -0.35 -16.27
N GLY A 96 4.35 -0.24 -15.34
CA GLY A 96 4.04 -0.15 -13.92
C GLY A 96 3.28 1.11 -13.56
N GLN A 97 3.65 2.25 -14.14
CA GLN A 97 2.93 3.50 -13.94
C GLN A 97 1.52 3.42 -14.50
N ASP A 98 1.37 2.83 -15.69
CA ASP A 98 0.06 2.68 -16.33
C ASP A 98 -0.89 1.81 -15.50
N ILE A 99 -0.41 0.67 -15.00
CA ILE A 99 -1.26 -0.20 -14.15
C ILE A 99 -1.57 0.47 -12.82
N LEU A 100 -0.61 1.21 -12.26
CA LEU A 100 -0.84 1.93 -11.01
C LEU A 100 -1.95 2.96 -11.15
N ILE A 101 -1.93 3.75 -12.21
CA ILE A 101 -2.98 4.74 -12.50
C ILE A 101 -4.34 4.05 -12.64
N LYS A 102 -4.38 2.93 -13.36
CA LYS A 102 -5.62 2.17 -13.58
C LYS A 102 -6.19 1.65 -12.25
N VAL A 103 -5.33 1.09 -11.40
CA VAL A 103 -5.73 0.58 -10.09
C VAL A 103 -6.17 1.73 -9.17
N GLN A 104 -5.46 2.85 -9.18
CA GLN A 104 -5.84 4.03 -8.40
C GLN A 104 -7.22 4.53 -8.78
N LYS A 105 -7.53 4.56 -10.08
CA LYS A 105 -8.86 4.97 -10.54
C LYS A 105 -9.95 4.00 -10.08
N ALA A 106 -9.68 2.69 -10.14
CA ALA A 106 -10.63 1.69 -9.69
C ALA A 106 -10.91 1.84 -8.19
N ARG A 107 -9.86 1.97 -7.39
CA ARG A 107 -9.96 2.17 -5.94
C ARG A 107 -10.69 3.46 -5.59
N TYR A 108 -10.33 4.54 -6.27
CA TYR A 108 -11.00 5.84 -6.08
C TYR A 108 -12.50 5.74 -6.34
N GLY A 109 -12.91 5.08 -7.43
CA GLY A 109 -14.31 4.90 -7.77
C GLY A 109 -15.08 4.15 -6.71
N VAL A 110 -14.49 3.07 -6.16
CA VAL A 110 -15.10 2.28 -5.10
C VAL A 110 -15.29 3.12 -3.83
N TYR A 111 -14.24 3.80 -3.38
CA TYR A 111 -14.33 4.61 -2.16
C TYR A 111 -15.27 5.81 -2.34
N LYS A 112 -15.31 6.38 -3.53
CA LYS A 112 -16.25 7.46 -3.84
C LYS A 112 -17.71 7.00 -3.67
N GLU A 113 -18.02 5.79 -4.15
CA GLU A 113 -19.35 5.20 -3.96
C GLU A 113 -19.64 4.90 -2.50
N ILE A 114 -18.71 4.25 -1.81
CA ILE A 114 -18.91 3.84 -0.41
C ILE A 114 -19.12 5.05 0.50
N LEU A 115 -18.39 6.13 0.25
CA LEU A 115 -18.37 7.32 1.11
C LEU A 115 -19.21 8.47 0.57
N GLN A 116 -20.11 8.21 -0.39
CA GLN A 116 -20.86 9.28 -1.07
C GLN A 116 -21.76 10.11 -0.13
N GLU A 117 -22.20 9.53 0.99
CA GLU A 117 -23.04 10.25 1.95
C GLU A 117 -22.22 11.00 3.01
N TRP A 118 -20.90 10.89 2.98
CA TRP A 118 -20.03 11.56 3.95
C TRP A 118 -19.73 12.98 3.50
N SER A 119 -19.74 13.92 4.43
CA SER A 119 -19.37 15.32 4.14
C SER A 119 -17.86 15.44 3.94
N GLU A 120 -17.43 16.56 3.34
CA GLU A 120 -16.01 16.86 3.18
C GLU A 120 -15.30 16.90 4.52
N GLU A 121 -15.94 17.44 5.55
CA GLU A 121 -15.38 17.49 6.89
C GLU A 121 -15.18 16.10 7.47
N GLU A 122 -16.17 15.22 7.31
CA GLU A 122 -16.08 13.83 7.77
C GLU A 122 -14.97 13.07 7.05
N LEU A 123 -14.83 13.27 5.75
CA LEU A 123 -13.77 12.66 4.96
C LEU A 123 -12.39 13.14 5.44
N LYS A 124 -12.26 14.43 5.73
CA LYS A 124 -11.02 15.02 6.22
C LYS A 124 -10.64 14.46 7.59
N GLN A 125 -11.62 14.30 8.47
CA GLN A 125 -11.42 13.71 9.79
C GLN A 125 -10.95 12.25 9.68
N LEU A 126 -11.56 11.47 8.80
CA LEU A 126 -11.16 10.08 8.57
C LEU A 126 -9.73 10.01 8.03
N GLU A 127 -9.41 10.84 7.03
CA GLU A 127 -8.06 10.92 6.48
C GLU A 127 -7.04 11.21 7.58
N ASN A 128 -7.28 12.23 8.39
CA ASN A 128 -6.37 12.63 9.46
C ASN A 128 -6.20 11.52 10.50
N ASN A 129 -7.28 10.86 10.89
CA ASN A 129 -7.25 9.80 11.88
C ASN A 129 -6.53 8.56 11.35
N LEU A 130 -6.75 8.19 10.08
CA LEU A 130 -6.04 7.06 9.48
C LEU A 130 -4.55 7.34 9.33
N THR A 131 -4.19 8.55 8.91
CA THR A 131 -2.80 8.97 8.78
C THR A 131 -2.08 8.87 10.12
N ARG A 132 -2.73 9.35 11.19
CA ARG A 132 -2.19 9.28 12.54
C ARG A 132 -2.04 7.85 13.03
N LEU A 133 -3.07 7.03 12.83
CA LEU A 133 -3.04 5.63 13.24
C LEU A 133 -1.92 4.87 12.52
N ASN A 134 -1.78 5.06 11.22
CA ASN A 134 -0.73 4.41 10.45
C ASN A 134 0.67 4.84 10.93
N ARG A 135 0.85 6.10 11.24
CA ARG A 135 2.10 6.62 11.79
C ARG A 135 2.43 5.96 13.13
N ASP A 136 1.43 5.82 14.00
CA ASP A 136 1.61 5.21 15.30
C ASP A 136 1.95 3.71 15.19
N PHE A 137 1.31 3.01 14.26
CA PHE A 137 1.64 1.62 13.96
C PHE A 137 3.09 1.46 13.50
N LYS A 138 3.56 2.37 12.64
CA LYS A 138 4.95 2.31 12.15
C LYS A 138 5.97 2.50 13.26
N LYS A 139 5.64 3.29 14.27
CA LYS A 139 6.53 3.56 15.41
C LYS A 139 6.47 2.49 16.48
N TRP A 140 5.37 1.77 16.55
CA TRP A 140 5.15 0.79 17.63
C TRP A 140 6.11 -0.37 17.50
N GLY A 141 6.74 -0.74 18.64
CA GLY A 141 7.67 -1.85 18.67
C GLY A 141 9.10 -1.50 18.22
N ASN A 142 9.36 -0.25 17.87
CA ASN A 142 10.71 0.20 17.48
C ASN A 142 11.42 0.89 18.62
#